data_40c28103686dba6fa85f3e4a9833670c
#
_entry.id   40c28103686dba6fa85f3e4a9833670c
#
_cell.length_a   1.000
_cell.length_b   1.000
_cell.length_c   1.000
_cell.angle_alpha   90.00
_cell.angle_beta   90.00
_cell.angle_gamma   90.00
#
_symmetry.space_group_name_H-M   'P 1'
#
loop_
_entity.id
_entity.type
_entity.pdbx_description
1 polymer ?
#
loop_
_entity_poly.entity_id
_entity_poly.type
_entity_poly.pdbx_seq_one_letter_code
_entity_poly.pdbx_strand_id
1 'polypeptide(L)'
;MSIKRFGILLFPGVEELDFVGPWEMLRMWSLYADGPAECLLVAQTPAAVECAKGMQVLPHCDFAGCPPLDALLVPGGKGTRDMVGNAAVLDFVRKQAAGAQAMLSVCTGAFVLQAAGLLAGRSATTYWSLLPALRALGVPVSEQ
;
A
#
# COMPACT_ATOMS: atom_id res chain seq x y z
N MET A 1 -18.91 2.01 11.05
CA MET A 1 -17.75 1.34 10.44
C MET A 1 -16.48 1.95 11.03
N SER A 2 -15.71 1.18 11.78
CA SER A 2 -14.49 1.71 12.37
C SER A 2 -13.28 0.93 11.86
N ILE A 3 -12.23 1.64 11.49
CA ILE A 3 -10.94 1.06 11.13
C ILE A 3 -10.10 1.00 12.40
N LYS A 4 -9.88 -0.22 12.90
CA LYS A 4 -9.11 -0.44 14.13
C LYS A 4 -7.64 -0.70 13.85
N ARG A 5 -7.36 -1.41 12.75
CA ARG A 5 -6.00 -1.79 12.36
C ARG A 5 -5.73 -1.35 10.93
N PHE A 6 -4.77 -0.45 10.78
CA PHE A 6 -4.39 0.12 9.49
C PHE A 6 -2.96 -0.32 9.16
N GLY A 7 -2.79 -0.96 8.00
CA GLY A 7 -1.47 -1.39 7.53
C GLY A 7 -0.97 -0.55 6.38
N ILE A 8 0.33 -0.40 6.31
CA ILE A 8 1.03 0.19 5.16
C ILE A 8 2.03 -0.82 4.67
N LEU A 9 1.95 -1.16 3.39
CA LEU A 9 2.89 -2.09 2.76
C LEU A 9 4.23 -1.42 2.52
N LEU A 10 5.30 -2.07 2.96
CA LEU A 10 6.67 -1.67 2.64
C LEU A 10 7.29 -2.70 1.70
N PHE A 11 8.14 -2.24 0.81
CA PHE A 11 8.88 -3.09 -0.12
C PHE A 11 10.17 -2.39 -0.53
N PRO A 12 11.19 -3.12 -0.99
CA PRO A 12 12.42 -2.49 -1.48
C PRO A 12 12.13 -1.49 -2.60
N GLY A 13 12.66 -0.28 -2.46
CA GLY A 13 12.42 0.79 -3.42
C GLY A 13 11.11 1.55 -3.23
N VAL A 14 10.42 1.38 -2.10
CA VAL A 14 9.23 2.17 -1.75
C VAL A 14 9.59 3.65 -1.61
N GLU A 15 8.73 4.54 -2.11
CA GLU A 15 8.95 5.99 -1.97
C GLU A 15 8.67 6.43 -0.54
N GLU A 16 9.66 7.07 0.09
CA GLU A 16 9.59 7.48 1.50
C GLU A 16 8.38 8.35 1.80
N LEU A 17 8.15 9.39 1.02
CA LEU A 17 7.05 10.30 1.28
C LEU A 17 5.69 9.61 1.22
N ASP A 18 5.56 8.61 0.36
CA ASP A 18 4.27 7.93 0.12
C ASP A 18 3.79 7.10 1.32
N PHE A 19 4.68 6.74 2.23
CA PHE A 19 4.27 6.07 3.47
C PHE A 19 4.52 6.90 4.72
N VAL A 20 5.55 7.74 4.75
CA VAL A 20 5.83 8.59 5.92
C VAL A 20 4.74 9.66 6.09
N GLY A 21 4.27 10.26 5.00
CA GLY A 21 3.17 11.22 5.04
C GLY A 21 1.90 10.63 5.65
N PRO A 22 1.35 9.56 5.07
CA PRO A 22 0.20 8.88 5.64
C PRO A 22 0.44 8.35 7.07
N TRP A 23 1.62 7.82 7.35
CA TRP A 23 1.97 7.35 8.69
C TRP A 23 1.81 8.46 9.72
N GLU A 24 2.37 9.63 9.45
CA GLU A 24 2.27 10.78 10.35
C GLU A 24 0.81 11.16 10.57
N MET A 25 0.03 11.26 9.52
CA MET A 25 -1.40 11.61 9.63
C MET A 25 -2.19 10.57 10.41
N LEU A 26 -1.95 9.28 10.13
CA LEU A 26 -2.61 8.19 10.83
C LEU A 26 -2.28 8.20 12.33
N ARG A 27 -1.03 8.46 12.68
CA ARG A 27 -0.62 8.49 14.08
C ARG A 27 -1.18 9.72 14.81
N MET A 28 -1.26 10.84 14.13
CA MET A 28 -1.96 12.03 14.70
C MET A 28 -3.42 11.70 14.96
N TRP A 29 -4.09 11.05 14.01
CA TRP A 29 -5.48 10.63 14.15
C TRP A 29 -5.64 9.64 15.31
N SER A 30 -4.75 8.67 15.43
CA SER A 30 -4.79 7.66 16.50
C SER A 30 -4.55 8.25 17.88
N LEU A 31 -3.63 9.21 18.01
CA LEU A 31 -3.20 9.75 19.30
C LEU A 31 -4.12 10.88 19.81
N TYR A 32 -4.71 11.64 18.90
CA TYR A 32 -5.42 12.88 19.26
C TYR A 32 -6.89 12.88 18.84
N ALA A 33 -7.37 11.82 18.23
CA ALA A 33 -8.77 11.69 17.80
C ALA A 33 -9.15 10.20 17.77
N ASP A 34 -10.28 9.87 17.17
CA ASP A 34 -10.79 8.49 17.13
C ASP A 34 -10.25 7.71 15.93
N GLY A 35 -8.94 7.71 15.77
CA GLY A 35 -8.28 6.98 14.67
C GLY A 35 -8.00 5.52 14.99
N PRO A 36 -7.30 4.82 14.08
CA PRO A 36 -6.97 3.42 14.25
C PRO A 36 -6.18 3.19 15.54
N ALA A 37 -6.58 2.18 16.31
CA ALA A 37 -5.86 1.82 17.53
C ALA A 37 -4.46 1.29 17.22
N GLU A 38 -4.29 0.65 16.06
CA GLU A 38 -3.04 0.04 15.65
C GLU A 38 -2.70 0.41 14.20
N CYS A 39 -1.49 0.91 13.99
CA CYS A 39 -0.93 1.18 12.66
C CYS A 39 0.32 0.33 12.50
N LEU A 40 0.41 -0.42 11.41
CA LEU A 40 1.48 -1.37 11.17
C LEU A 40 2.16 -1.10 9.83
N LEU A 41 3.49 -1.05 9.85
CA LEU A 41 4.30 -1.15 8.65
C LEU A 41 4.57 -2.64 8.41
N VAL A 42 4.18 -3.15 7.24
CA VAL A 42 4.22 -4.58 6.92
C VAL A 42 5.10 -4.81 5.71
N ALA A 43 6.01 -5.76 5.79
CA ALA A 43 6.88 -6.15 4.68
C ALA A 43 6.87 -7.66 4.47
N GLN A 44 7.41 -8.11 3.35
CA GLN A 44 7.46 -9.54 3.02
C GLN A 44 8.28 -10.33 4.05
N THR A 45 9.38 -9.75 4.53
CA THR A 45 10.27 -10.36 5.52
C THR A 45 10.48 -9.39 6.69
N PRO A 46 10.99 -9.86 7.85
CA PRO A 46 11.22 -8.97 8.99
C PRO A 46 12.48 -8.10 8.85
N ALA A 47 13.25 -8.25 7.79
CA ALA A 47 14.48 -7.48 7.58
C ALA A 47 14.17 -6.01 7.29
N ALA A 48 15.16 -5.14 7.51
CA ALA A 48 15.06 -3.73 7.17
C ALA A 48 14.78 -3.55 5.68
N VAL A 49 13.87 -2.65 5.35
CA VAL A 49 13.50 -2.31 3.97
C VAL A 49 14.30 -1.07 3.56
N GLU A 50 15.02 -1.18 2.44
CA GLU A 50 15.68 -0.03 1.84
C GLU A 50 14.74 0.67 0.88
N CYS A 51 14.43 1.94 1.18
CA CYS A 51 13.51 2.75 0.41
C CYS A 51 14.17 3.36 -0.83
N ALA A 52 13.37 4.00 -1.69
CA ALA A 52 13.82 4.53 -2.98
C ALA A 52 15.00 5.50 -2.88
N LYS A 53 15.07 6.27 -1.81
CA LYS A 53 16.11 7.29 -1.58
C LYS A 53 17.02 6.96 -0.42
N GLY A 54 17.08 5.70 -0.03
CA GLY A 54 18.09 5.19 0.91
C GLY A 54 17.68 5.13 2.38
N MET A 55 16.47 5.58 2.73
CA MET A 55 15.99 5.38 4.10
C MET A 55 15.85 3.89 4.38
N GLN A 56 16.29 3.44 5.56
CA GLN A 56 16.11 2.06 5.99
C GLN A 56 15.07 2.02 7.10
N VAL A 57 14.09 1.14 6.96
CA VAL A 57 12.94 1.07 7.87
C VAL A 57 12.71 -0.37 8.28
N LEU A 58 12.55 -0.59 9.58
CA LEU A 58 12.16 -1.89 10.10
C LEU A 58 10.64 -2.00 10.08
N PRO A 59 10.07 -3.06 9.47
CA PRO A 59 8.63 -3.30 9.55
C PRO A 59 8.23 -3.72 10.96
N HIS A 60 6.98 -3.49 11.32
CA HIS A 60 6.41 -3.97 12.58
C HIS A 60 6.14 -5.48 12.53
N CYS A 61 5.80 -5.98 11.34
CA CYS A 61 5.58 -7.40 11.11
C CYS A 61 5.85 -7.76 9.65
N ASP A 62 6.01 -9.05 9.38
CA ASP A 62 6.08 -9.57 8.01
C ASP A 62 4.72 -10.09 7.57
N PHE A 63 4.64 -10.62 6.33
CA PHE A 63 3.38 -11.15 5.81
C PHE A 63 2.84 -12.31 6.65
N ALA A 64 3.73 -13.18 7.11
CA ALA A 64 3.33 -14.35 7.90
C ALA A 64 2.77 -13.95 9.26
N GLY A 65 3.32 -12.92 9.88
CA GLY A 65 2.91 -12.45 11.20
C GLY A 65 1.87 -11.33 11.19
N CYS A 66 1.46 -10.86 10.02
CA CYS A 66 0.51 -9.75 9.93
C CYS A 66 -0.91 -10.22 10.26
N PRO A 67 -1.57 -9.58 11.23
CA PRO A 67 -2.98 -9.88 11.51
C PRO A 67 -3.89 -9.35 10.40
N PRO A 68 -5.17 -9.77 10.37
CA PRO A 68 -6.13 -9.19 9.44
C PRO A 68 -6.22 -7.67 9.62
N LEU A 69 -6.12 -6.94 8.53
CA LEU A 69 -6.17 -5.47 8.51
C LEU A 69 -7.56 -4.99 8.13
N ASP A 70 -7.98 -3.88 8.72
CA ASP A 70 -9.22 -3.20 8.32
C ASP A 70 -9.00 -2.30 7.11
N ALA A 71 -7.79 -1.79 6.95
CA ALA A 71 -7.38 -1.03 5.78
C ALA A 71 -5.91 -1.30 5.46
N LEU A 72 -5.57 -1.30 4.19
CA LEU A 72 -4.20 -1.43 3.70
C LEU A 72 -3.92 -0.33 2.68
N LEU A 73 -2.83 0.39 2.89
CA LEU A 73 -2.30 1.38 1.96
C LEU A 73 -1.10 0.79 1.23
N VAL A 74 -1.10 0.86 -0.09
CA VAL A 74 0.01 0.46 -0.94
C VAL A 74 0.68 1.72 -1.49
N PRO A 75 1.89 2.07 -1.01
CA PRO A 75 2.63 3.21 -1.53
C PRO A 75 3.20 2.93 -2.92
N GLY A 76 3.71 3.98 -3.54
CA GLY A 76 4.42 3.87 -4.81
C GLY A 76 5.93 3.83 -4.65
N GLY A 77 6.61 4.17 -5.72
CA GLY A 77 8.05 4.20 -5.81
C GLY A 77 8.58 3.29 -6.90
N LYS A 78 9.87 3.39 -7.15
CA LYS A 78 10.53 2.58 -8.19
C LYS A 78 10.40 1.07 -7.96
N GLY A 79 10.23 0.65 -6.71
CA GLY A 79 10.09 -0.76 -6.37
C GLY A 79 8.77 -1.39 -6.79
N THR A 80 7.75 -0.61 -7.18
CA THR A 80 6.46 -1.16 -7.61
C THR A 80 6.59 -2.03 -8.85
N ARG A 81 7.58 -1.76 -9.70
CA ARG A 81 7.82 -2.57 -10.90
C ARG A 81 8.14 -4.03 -10.57
N ASP A 82 8.90 -4.26 -9.50
CA ASP A 82 9.20 -5.62 -9.04
C ASP A 82 8.01 -6.23 -8.30
N MET A 83 7.24 -5.40 -7.58
CA MET A 83 6.11 -5.87 -6.79
C MET A 83 4.97 -6.39 -7.65
N VAL A 84 4.74 -5.83 -8.85
CA VAL A 84 3.68 -6.31 -9.75
C VAL A 84 3.94 -7.73 -10.26
N GLY A 85 5.17 -8.19 -10.22
CA GLY A 85 5.55 -9.57 -10.56
C GLY A 85 5.87 -10.45 -9.35
N ASN A 86 5.70 -9.96 -8.14
CA ASN A 86 6.02 -10.69 -6.92
C ASN A 86 4.78 -11.42 -6.39
N ALA A 87 4.74 -12.75 -6.56
CA ALA A 87 3.57 -13.56 -6.18
C ALA A 87 3.24 -13.43 -4.69
N ALA A 88 4.25 -13.40 -3.82
CA ALA A 88 4.03 -13.29 -2.37
C ALA A 88 3.36 -11.97 -2.00
N VAL A 89 3.77 -10.87 -2.64
CA VAL A 89 3.15 -9.55 -2.43
C VAL A 89 1.70 -9.55 -2.91
N LEU A 90 1.46 -10.04 -4.13
CA LEU A 90 0.10 -10.05 -4.70
C LEU A 90 -0.84 -10.93 -3.88
N ASP A 91 -0.37 -12.09 -3.42
CA ASP A 91 -1.15 -12.99 -2.57
C ASP A 91 -1.49 -12.34 -1.22
N PHE A 92 -0.52 -11.67 -0.62
CA PHE A 92 -0.75 -10.92 0.63
C PHE A 92 -1.81 -9.84 0.44
N VAL A 93 -1.68 -9.03 -0.62
CA VAL A 93 -2.63 -7.95 -0.93
C VAL A 93 -4.04 -8.51 -1.15
N ARG A 94 -4.17 -9.59 -1.93
CA ARG A 94 -5.47 -10.25 -2.16
C ARG A 94 -6.08 -10.79 -0.88
N LYS A 95 -5.26 -11.42 -0.05
CA LYS A 95 -5.71 -12.00 1.22
C LYS A 95 -6.24 -10.92 2.15
N GLN A 96 -5.51 -9.82 2.30
CA GLN A 96 -5.96 -8.71 3.14
C GLN A 96 -7.22 -8.04 2.56
N ALA A 97 -7.29 -7.87 1.25
CA ALA A 97 -8.43 -7.26 0.58
C ALA A 97 -9.74 -8.02 0.83
N ALA A 98 -9.67 -9.34 0.98
CA ALA A 98 -10.86 -10.15 1.21
C ALA A 98 -11.59 -9.80 2.51
N GLY A 99 -10.87 -9.32 3.53
CA GLY A 99 -11.46 -8.94 4.81
C GLY A 99 -11.39 -7.46 5.14
N ALA A 100 -10.68 -6.66 4.35
CA ALA A 100 -10.50 -5.24 4.64
C ALA A 100 -11.72 -4.41 4.23
N GLN A 101 -11.96 -3.34 4.98
CA GLN A 101 -12.99 -2.36 4.65
C GLN A 101 -12.53 -1.40 3.54
N ALA A 102 -11.22 -1.15 3.46
CA ALA A 102 -10.65 -0.24 2.47
C ALA A 102 -9.28 -0.71 2.01
N MET A 103 -9.05 -0.58 0.71
CA MET A 103 -7.74 -0.75 0.09
C MET A 103 -7.39 0.57 -0.58
N LEU A 104 -6.22 1.12 -0.25
CA LEU A 104 -5.80 2.42 -0.72
C LEU A 104 -4.46 2.32 -1.44
N SER A 105 -4.21 3.24 -2.33
CA SER A 105 -2.91 3.36 -2.98
C SER A 105 -2.51 4.83 -3.10
N VAL A 106 -1.20 5.05 -3.12
CA VAL A 106 -0.60 6.35 -3.38
C VAL A 106 0.33 6.19 -4.57
N CYS A 107 0.30 7.17 -5.48
CA CYS A 107 1.22 7.19 -6.61
C CYS A 107 1.15 5.87 -7.41
N THR A 108 2.29 5.25 -7.71
CA THR A 108 2.36 4.00 -8.48
C THR A 108 1.89 2.75 -7.73
N GLY A 109 1.51 2.88 -6.46
CA GLY A 109 0.88 1.78 -5.72
C GLY A 109 -0.38 1.23 -6.39
N ALA A 110 -1.07 2.04 -7.20
CA ALA A 110 -2.23 1.61 -7.97
C ALA A 110 -1.91 0.42 -8.89
N PHE A 111 -0.69 0.33 -9.42
CA PHE A 111 -0.29 -0.78 -10.28
C PHE A 111 -0.22 -2.11 -9.53
N VAL A 112 0.13 -2.06 -8.25
CA VAL A 112 0.12 -3.26 -7.40
C VAL A 112 -1.31 -3.74 -7.18
N LEU A 113 -2.24 -2.81 -6.90
CA LEU A 113 -3.67 -3.16 -6.76
C LEU A 113 -4.22 -3.72 -8.07
N GLN A 114 -3.84 -3.13 -9.21
CA GLN A 114 -4.25 -3.64 -10.52
C GLN A 114 -3.71 -5.06 -10.76
N ALA A 115 -2.43 -5.29 -10.49
CA ALA A 115 -1.83 -6.61 -10.67
C ALA A 115 -2.45 -7.67 -9.76
N ALA A 116 -2.94 -7.26 -8.58
CA ALA A 116 -3.67 -8.15 -7.67
C ALA A 116 -5.13 -8.39 -8.11
N GLY A 117 -5.59 -7.72 -9.17
CA GLY A 117 -6.96 -7.89 -9.70
C GLY A 117 -8.00 -7.07 -8.96
N LEU A 118 -7.61 -6.10 -8.15
CA LEU A 118 -8.53 -5.36 -7.27
C LEU A 118 -9.17 -4.14 -7.93
N LEU A 119 -8.70 -3.72 -9.11
CA LEU A 119 -9.22 -2.56 -9.82
C LEU A 119 -10.21 -2.91 -10.92
N ALA A 120 -10.56 -4.17 -11.10
CA ALA A 120 -11.53 -4.58 -12.12
C ALA A 120 -12.88 -3.90 -11.85
N GLY A 121 -13.40 -3.16 -12.86
CA GLY A 121 -14.66 -2.44 -12.75
C GLY A 121 -14.61 -1.20 -11.86
N ARG A 122 -13.43 -0.74 -11.45
CA ARG A 122 -13.25 0.44 -10.60
C ARG A 122 -12.38 1.46 -11.30
N SER A 123 -12.67 2.75 -11.09
CA SER A 123 -11.79 3.82 -11.53
C SER A 123 -10.66 4.02 -10.53
N ALA A 124 -9.50 4.42 -11.04
CA ALA A 124 -8.32 4.65 -10.22
C ALA A 124 -7.48 5.78 -10.81
N THR A 125 -6.50 6.22 -10.06
CA THR A 125 -5.50 7.19 -10.51
C THR A 125 -4.11 6.72 -10.09
N THR A 126 -3.09 7.38 -10.64
CA THR A 126 -1.69 7.10 -10.30
C THR A 126 -0.88 8.38 -10.49
N TYR A 127 0.45 8.26 -10.38
CA TYR A 127 1.34 9.37 -10.69
C TYR A 127 1.08 9.87 -12.11
N TRP A 128 0.99 11.18 -12.27
CA TRP A 128 0.45 11.81 -13.49
C TRP A 128 1.12 11.34 -14.78
N SER A 129 2.43 11.13 -14.79
CA SER A 129 3.15 10.71 -15.99
C SER A 129 2.85 9.27 -16.40
N LEU A 130 2.24 8.48 -15.51
CA LEU A 130 1.91 7.08 -15.74
C LEU A 130 0.42 6.82 -15.93
N LEU A 131 -0.40 7.88 -16.03
CA LEU A 131 -1.83 7.72 -16.31
C LEU A 131 -2.07 6.95 -17.62
N PRO A 132 -1.35 7.23 -18.73
CA PRO A 132 -1.54 6.45 -19.95
C PRO A 132 -1.23 4.96 -19.77
N ALA A 133 -0.20 4.63 -18.97
CA ALA A 133 0.15 3.24 -18.71
C ALA A 133 -0.95 2.51 -17.92
N LEU A 134 -1.58 3.19 -16.96
CA LEU A 134 -2.69 2.61 -16.20
C LEU A 134 -3.91 2.39 -17.10
N ARG A 135 -4.23 3.35 -17.99
CA ARG A 135 -5.29 3.20 -18.99
C ARG A 135 -5.05 2.00 -19.89
N ALA A 136 -3.81 1.80 -20.32
CA ALA A 136 -3.44 0.68 -21.19
C ALA A 136 -3.70 -0.68 -20.55
N LEU A 137 -3.78 -0.76 -19.24
CA LEU A 137 -4.13 -1.98 -18.49
C LEU A 137 -5.64 -2.17 -18.35
N GLY A 138 -6.45 -1.32 -18.98
CA GLY A 138 -7.91 -1.42 -18.95
C GLY A 138 -8.58 -0.79 -17.74
N VAL A 139 -7.85 -0.02 -16.95
CA VAL A 139 -8.38 0.66 -15.77
C VAL A 139 -8.98 2.01 -16.16
N PRO A 140 -10.26 2.29 -15.84
CA PRO A 140 -10.79 3.64 -15.98
C PRO A 140 -10.00 4.60 -15.09
N VAL A 141 -9.49 5.68 -15.67
CA VAL A 141 -8.60 6.61 -14.98
C VAL A 141 -9.34 7.87 -14.57
N SER A 142 -9.22 8.25 -13.30
CA SER A 142 -9.63 9.55 -12.79
C SER A 142 -8.41 10.47 -12.76
N GLU A 143 -8.55 11.67 -13.34
CA GLU A 143 -7.48 12.68 -13.40
C GLU A 143 -7.65 13.77 -12.34
N GLN A 144 -8.58 13.59 -11.42
CA GLN A 144 -8.86 14.55 -10.36
C GLN A 144 -8.31 14.08 -9.01
#